data_4b3295e6b7e9b44ff4fa874d578e7e73
#
_entry.id   4b3295e6b7e9b44ff4fa874d578e7e73
#
_cell.length_a   1.000
_cell.length_b   1.000
_cell.length_c   1.000
_cell.angle_alpha   90.00
_cell.angle_beta   90.00
_cell.angle_gamma   90.00
#
_symmetry.space_group_name_H-M   'P 1'
#
loop_
_entity.id
_entity.type
_entity.pdbx_description
1 polymer ?
#
loop_
_entity_poly.entity_id
_entity_poly.type
_entity_poly.pdbx_seq_one_letter_code
_entity_poly.pdbx_strand_id
1 'polypeptide(L)'
;MKRYILTGAPGAGKTLILRQLEMQGYGVVEEAATDLIALWQARGIAEPWQEDFFIDAIVELQKLRQTRASFEPVAIQFHDRSPICTAALAQYLGRPIANGLADELNRVHAESIFEKQAFFIRNLGFIQNTQARRISFDETLRFERIHEEVYRSFGFELIDIEPGSVVDRAAAILKTLP
;
A
#
# COMPACT_ATOMS: atom_id res chain seq x y z
N MET A 1 -4.40 18.41 6.57
CA MET A 1 -4.68 16.95 6.61
C MET A 1 -3.36 16.21 6.58
N LYS A 2 -3.11 15.34 7.55
CA LYS A 2 -1.94 14.45 7.58
C LYS A 2 -2.31 13.11 6.93
N ARG A 3 -1.42 12.57 6.09
CA ARG A 3 -1.64 11.31 5.39
C ARG A 3 -0.53 10.32 5.69
N TYR A 4 -0.90 9.17 6.22
CA TYR A 4 0.01 8.09 6.58
C TYR A 4 -0.21 6.86 5.70
N ILE A 5 0.86 6.15 5.41
CA ILE A 5 0.84 4.95 4.57
C ILE A 5 0.92 3.72 5.47
N LEU A 6 0.04 2.75 5.22
CA LEU A 6 0.19 1.38 5.68
C LEU A 6 0.86 0.57 4.56
N THR A 7 2.04 0.04 4.82
CA THR A 7 2.81 -0.77 3.85
C THR A 7 3.17 -2.13 4.42
N GLY A 8 3.86 -2.96 3.67
CA GLY A 8 4.24 -4.31 4.04
C GLY A 8 3.69 -5.35 3.07
N ALA A 9 4.06 -6.61 3.27
CA ALA A 9 3.76 -7.71 2.36
C ALA A 9 2.25 -7.98 2.20
N PRO A 10 1.85 -8.63 1.11
CA PRO A 10 0.50 -9.19 0.98
C PRO A 10 0.18 -10.13 2.14
N GLY A 11 -1.05 -10.09 2.67
CA GLY A 11 -1.46 -10.96 3.77
C GLY A 11 -1.11 -10.48 5.18
N ALA A 12 -0.36 -9.40 5.34
CA ALA A 12 0.02 -8.85 6.65
C ALA A 12 -1.15 -8.26 7.47
N GLY A 13 -2.36 -8.18 6.93
CA GLY A 13 -3.55 -7.70 7.63
C GLY A 13 -3.79 -6.18 7.52
N LYS A 14 -3.14 -5.48 6.60
CA LYS A 14 -3.28 -4.03 6.39
C LYS A 14 -4.73 -3.56 6.27
N THR A 15 -5.48 -4.21 5.40
CA THR A 15 -6.89 -3.84 5.13
C THR A 15 -7.77 -3.96 6.37
N LEU A 16 -7.54 -4.96 7.23
CA LEU A 16 -8.28 -5.10 8.48
C LEU A 16 -7.92 -3.98 9.47
N ILE A 17 -6.65 -3.61 9.55
CA ILE A 17 -6.20 -2.46 10.36
C ILE A 17 -6.82 -1.17 9.81
N LEU A 18 -6.84 -0.99 8.47
CA LEU A 18 -7.48 0.17 7.84
C LEU A 18 -8.96 0.27 8.23
N ARG A 19 -9.70 -0.83 8.18
CA ARG A 19 -11.11 -0.87 8.62
C ARG A 19 -11.29 -0.54 10.10
N GLN A 20 -10.38 -1.00 10.96
CA GLN A 20 -10.40 -0.66 12.38
C GLN A 20 -10.18 0.84 12.61
N LEU A 21 -9.28 1.48 11.85
CA LEU A 21 -9.04 2.92 11.89
C LEU A 21 -10.24 3.71 11.36
N GLU A 22 -10.87 3.24 10.27
CA GLU A 22 -12.11 3.82 9.71
C GLU A 22 -13.25 3.83 10.76
N MET A 23 -13.45 2.71 11.47
CA MET A 23 -14.45 2.61 12.54
C MET A 23 -14.18 3.57 13.72
N GLN A 24 -12.95 4.04 13.85
CA GLN A 24 -12.54 5.04 14.86
C GLN A 24 -12.64 6.48 14.34
N GLY A 25 -13.17 6.69 13.12
CA GLY A 25 -13.44 8.00 12.54
C GLY A 25 -12.28 8.62 11.76
N TYR A 26 -11.23 7.86 11.46
CA TYR A 26 -10.16 8.33 10.57
C TYR A 26 -10.56 8.19 9.10
N GLY A 27 -10.07 9.09 8.25
CA GLY A 27 -10.20 8.92 6.80
C GLY A 27 -9.36 7.74 6.32
N VAL A 28 -9.85 7.01 5.33
CA VAL A 28 -9.13 5.85 4.78
C VAL A 28 -9.16 5.86 3.26
N VAL A 29 -8.08 5.37 2.66
CA VAL A 29 -7.97 5.15 1.21
C VAL A 29 -7.57 3.70 0.95
N GLU A 30 -8.44 2.98 0.26
CA GLU A 30 -8.32 1.56 0.00
C GLU A 30 -7.23 1.23 -1.04
N GLU A 31 -6.72 0.00 -0.97
CA GLU A 31 -5.75 -0.53 -1.93
C GLU A 31 -6.32 -0.59 -3.35
N ALA A 32 -5.51 -0.22 -4.34
CA ALA A 32 -5.90 -0.22 -5.75
C ALA A 32 -5.68 -1.57 -6.45
N ALA A 33 -4.57 -2.25 -6.15
CA ALA A 33 -4.15 -3.43 -6.91
C ALA A 33 -5.13 -4.60 -6.81
N THR A 34 -5.65 -4.89 -5.61
CA THR A 34 -6.61 -5.99 -5.40
C THR A 34 -7.89 -5.77 -6.20
N ASP A 35 -8.41 -4.54 -6.22
CA ASP A 35 -9.64 -4.22 -6.95
C ASP A 35 -9.44 -4.32 -8.46
N LEU A 36 -8.27 -3.88 -8.96
CA LEU A 36 -7.92 -3.98 -10.37
C LEU A 36 -7.74 -5.45 -10.78
N ILE A 37 -7.09 -6.27 -9.97
CA ILE A 37 -6.98 -7.71 -10.21
C ILE A 37 -8.36 -8.33 -10.34
N ALA A 38 -9.24 -8.08 -9.37
CA ALA A 38 -10.61 -8.62 -9.40
C ALA A 38 -11.39 -8.14 -10.63
N LEU A 39 -11.28 -6.86 -10.99
CA LEU A 39 -11.93 -6.29 -12.16
C LEU A 39 -11.48 -6.96 -13.47
N TRP A 40 -10.18 -7.13 -13.67
CA TRP A 40 -9.67 -7.73 -14.91
C TRP A 40 -9.87 -9.22 -14.96
N GLN A 41 -9.81 -9.91 -13.83
CA GLN A 41 -10.19 -11.33 -13.76
C GLN A 41 -11.67 -11.54 -14.16
N ALA A 42 -12.56 -10.66 -13.70
CA ALA A 42 -13.96 -10.66 -14.14
C ALA A 42 -14.14 -10.35 -15.63
N ARG A 43 -13.17 -9.69 -16.27
CA ARG A 43 -13.12 -9.44 -17.72
C ARG A 43 -12.40 -10.53 -18.51
N GLY A 44 -11.98 -11.62 -17.86
CA GLY A 44 -11.35 -12.77 -18.50
C GLY A 44 -9.83 -12.76 -18.55
N ILE A 45 -9.16 -11.77 -17.94
CA ILE A 45 -7.69 -11.73 -17.82
C ILE A 45 -7.30 -12.45 -16.52
N ALA A 46 -6.82 -13.70 -16.64
CA ALA A 46 -6.56 -14.55 -15.48
C ALA A 46 -5.43 -14.02 -14.57
N GLU A 47 -4.40 -13.43 -15.15
CA GLU A 47 -3.19 -12.97 -14.48
C GLU A 47 -2.85 -11.50 -14.85
N PRO A 48 -3.64 -10.51 -14.39
CA PRO A 48 -3.48 -9.10 -14.77
C PRO A 48 -2.09 -8.54 -14.45
N TRP A 49 -1.42 -9.08 -13.44
CA TRP A 49 -0.06 -8.68 -13.05
C TRP A 49 1.01 -9.03 -14.09
N GLN A 50 0.71 -9.89 -15.06
CA GLN A 50 1.59 -10.18 -16.20
C GLN A 50 1.50 -9.11 -17.29
N GLU A 51 0.41 -8.35 -17.34
CA GLU A 51 0.14 -7.38 -18.39
C GLU A 51 0.96 -6.10 -18.22
N ASP A 52 1.38 -5.50 -19.32
CA ASP A 52 2.21 -4.29 -19.32
C ASP A 52 1.50 -3.09 -18.72
N PHE A 53 0.18 -3.00 -18.88
CA PHE A 53 -0.63 -1.89 -18.36
C PHE A 53 -0.85 -1.94 -16.84
N PHE A 54 -0.50 -3.05 -16.16
CA PHE A 54 -0.91 -3.30 -14.78
C PHE A 54 -0.37 -2.26 -13.79
N ILE A 55 0.90 -1.90 -13.92
CA ILE A 55 1.54 -0.91 -13.04
C ILE A 55 0.89 0.47 -13.23
N ASP A 56 0.72 0.91 -14.49
CA ASP A 56 0.15 2.22 -14.78
C ASP A 56 -1.29 2.34 -14.29
N ALA A 57 -2.09 1.28 -14.45
CA ALA A 57 -3.46 1.28 -13.96
C ALA A 57 -3.54 1.34 -12.42
N ILE A 58 -2.62 0.69 -11.69
CA ILE A 58 -2.52 0.86 -10.23
C ILE A 58 -2.23 2.31 -9.88
N VAL A 59 -1.25 2.94 -10.54
CA VAL A 59 -0.87 4.34 -10.32
C VAL A 59 -2.05 5.28 -10.57
N GLU A 60 -2.76 5.11 -11.68
CA GLU A 60 -3.92 5.92 -12.02
C GLU A 60 -5.03 5.81 -10.96
N LEU A 61 -5.36 4.60 -10.52
CA LEU A 61 -6.38 4.40 -9.51
C LEU A 61 -5.95 4.92 -8.13
N GLN A 62 -4.67 4.76 -7.75
CA GLN A 62 -4.12 5.33 -6.51
C GLN A 62 -4.22 6.86 -6.53
N LYS A 63 -3.82 7.51 -7.62
CA LYS A 63 -3.90 8.96 -7.79
C LYS A 63 -5.35 9.44 -7.71
N LEU A 64 -6.26 8.76 -8.41
CA LEU A 64 -7.69 9.08 -8.38
C LEU A 64 -8.26 9.02 -6.96
N ARG A 65 -7.98 7.94 -6.22
CA ARG A 65 -8.44 7.73 -4.84
C ARG A 65 -7.86 8.78 -3.90
N GLN A 66 -6.57 9.03 -3.97
CA GLN A 66 -5.88 10.04 -3.14
C GLN A 66 -6.45 11.44 -3.41
N THR A 67 -6.67 11.79 -4.68
CA THR A 67 -7.21 13.11 -5.05
C THR A 67 -8.66 13.27 -4.55
N ARG A 68 -9.51 12.26 -4.70
CA ARG A 68 -10.89 12.28 -4.17
C ARG A 68 -10.92 12.42 -2.65
N ALA A 69 -10.12 11.63 -1.97
CA ALA A 69 -10.02 11.64 -0.52
C ALA A 69 -9.45 12.97 0.04
N SER A 70 -8.81 13.79 -0.79
CA SER A 70 -8.31 15.12 -0.38
C SER A 70 -9.43 16.10 -0.06
N PHE A 71 -10.66 15.84 -0.47
CA PHE A 71 -11.83 16.66 -0.18
C PHE A 71 -12.60 16.22 1.08
N GLU A 72 -12.18 15.13 1.73
CA GLU A 72 -12.80 14.67 2.97
C GLU A 72 -12.44 15.60 4.14
N PRO A 73 -13.43 15.95 4.99
CA PRO A 73 -13.22 16.86 6.11
C PRO A 73 -12.61 16.14 7.33
N VAL A 74 -11.46 15.48 7.15
CA VAL A 74 -10.76 14.74 8.20
C VAL A 74 -9.37 15.31 8.44
N ALA A 75 -8.88 15.25 9.68
CA ALA A 75 -7.54 15.73 10.04
C ALA A 75 -6.45 14.73 9.64
N ILE A 76 -6.75 13.43 9.69
CA ILE A 76 -5.82 12.32 9.46
C ILE A 76 -6.44 11.33 8.51
N GLN A 77 -5.65 10.88 7.52
CA GLN A 77 -5.99 9.81 6.59
C GLN A 77 -4.94 8.70 6.62
N PHE A 78 -5.40 7.46 6.49
CA PHE A 78 -4.56 6.28 6.30
C PHE A 78 -4.79 5.70 4.91
N HIS A 79 -3.70 5.40 4.21
CA HIS A 79 -3.72 4.83 2.87
C HIS A 79 -3.22 3.40 2.90
N ASP A 80 -4.03 2.45 2.41
CA ASP A 80 -3.56 1.08 2.16
C ASP A 80 -2.73 1.09 0.88
N ARG A 81 -1.41 1.18 1.03
CA ARG A 81 -0.39 1.37 0.00
C ARG A 81 -0.32 2.79 -0.59
N SER A 82 0.61 2.96 -1.52
CA SER A 82 0.95 4.24 -2.15
C SER A 82 1.71 4.00 -3.47
N PRO A 83 2.01 5.02 -4.28
CA PRO A 83 2.90 4.90 -5.44
C PRO A 83 4.29 4.34 -5.09
N ILE A 84 4.80 4.56 -3.88
CA ILE A 84 6.06 3.97 -3.42
C ILE A 84 5.93 2.43 -3.33
N CYS A 85 4.81 1.90 -2.85
CA CYS A 85 4.51 0.46 -2.91
C CYS A 85 4.47 -0.06 -4.34
N THR A 86 3.97 0.75 -5.28
CA THR A 86 3.89 0.37 -6.70
C THR A 86 5.28 0.35 -7.32
N ALA A 87 6.20 1.23 -6.91
CA ALA A 87 7.61 1.15 -7.30
C ALA A 87 8.27 -0.14 -6.76
N ALA A 88 7.98 -0.51 -5.51
CA ALA A 88 8.46 -1.78 -4.94
C ALA A 88 7.87 -3.00 -5.68
N LEU A 89 6.61 -2.93 -6.11
CA LEU A 89 5.99 -3.98 -6.93
C LEU A 89 6.65 -4.08 -8.31
N ALA A 90 6.92 -2.96 -8.98
CA ALA A 90 7.62 -2.93 -10.26
C ALA A 90 9.01 -3.58 -10.14
N GLN A 91 9.77 -3.23 -9.11
CA GLN A 91 11.06 -3.85 -8.81
C GLN A 91 10.94 -5.36 -8.55
N TYR A 92 9.95 -5.79 -7.77
CA TYR A 92 9.69 -7.21 -7.51
C TYR A 92 9.40 -8.00 -8.78
N LEU A 93 8.62 -7.41 -9.70
CA LEU A 93 8.27 -7.99 -11.00
C LEU A 93 9.41 -7.86 -12.04
N GLY A 94 10.53 -7.25 -11.70
CA GLY A 94 11.63 -7.01 -12.63
C GLY A 94 11.29 -6.01 -13.74
N ARG A 95 10.33 -5.13 -13.52
CA ARG A 95 9.88 -4.12 -14.49
C ARG A 95 10.57 -2.78 -14.24
N PRO A 96 10.91 -2.01 -15.29
CA PRO A 96 11.39 -0.66 -15.12
C PRO A 96 10.30 0.26 -14.55
N ILE A 97 10.72 1.34 -13.90
CA ILE A 97 9.80 2.42 -13.53
C ILE A 97 9.42 3.18 -14.80
N ALA A 98 8.19 3.00 -15.26
CA ALA A 98 7.65 3.71 -16.42
C ALA A 98 7.37 5.18 -16.09
N ASN A 99 7.21 6.01 -17.13
CA ASN A 99 7.03 7.46 -16.99
C ASN A 99 5.84 7.82 -16.09
N GLY A 100 4.70 7.14 -16.21
CA GLY A 100 3.52 7.39 -15.39
C GLY A 100 3.76 7.21 -13.89
N LEU A 101 4.48 6.13 -13.52
CA LEU A 101 4.88 5.90 -12.13
C LEU A 101 5.94 6.93 -11.68
N ALA A 102 6.93 7.25 -12.52
CA ALA A 102 7.95 8.23 -12.19
C ALA A 102 7.34 9.62 -11.94
N ASP A 103 6.44 10.07 -12.80
CA ASP A 103 5.73 11.35 -12.66
C ASP A 103 4.91 11.41 -11.38
N GLU A 104 4.22 10.32 -11.03
CA GLU A 104 3.42 10.26 -9.80
C GLU A 104 4.30 10.24 -8.55
N LEU A 105 5.43 9.54 -8.54
CA LEU A 105 6.42 9.58 -7.46
C LEU A 105 6.97 10.99 -7.25
N ASN A 106 7.31 11.68 -8.35
CA ASN A 106 7.76 13.06 -8.32
C ASN A 106 6.68 14.00 -7.76
N ARG A 107 5.42 13.85 -8.19
CA ARG A 107 4.29 14.63 -7.67
C ARG A 107 4.12 14.42 -6.16
N VAL A 108 4.07 13.18 -5.72
CA VAL A 108 3.90 12.82 -4.31
C VAL A 108 5.00 13.42 -3.44
N HIS A 109 6.23 13.42 -3.94
CA HIS A 109 7.38 14.01 -3.26
C HIS A 109 7.29 15.55 -3.24
N ALA A 110 7.10 16.19 -4.38
CA ALA A 110 7.08 17.65 -4.54
C ALA A 110 5.94 18.32 -3.75
N GLU A 111 4.76 17.68 -3.74
CA GLU A 111 3.58 18.17 -3.02
C GLU A 111 3.55 17.72 -1.55
N SER A 112 4.52 16.93 -1.09
CA SER A 112 4.56 16.37 0.26
C SER A 112 3.24 15.71 0.66
N ILE A 113 2.70 14.86 -0.24
CA ILE A 113 1.36 14.25 -0.09
C ILE A 113 1.26 13.40 1.17
N PHE A 114 2.32 12.67 1.50
CA PHE A 114 2.37 11.78 2.66
C PHE A 114 3.37 12.29 3.70
N GLU A 115 3.06 12.03 4.97
CA GLU A 115 4.03 12.15 6.06
C GLU A 115 5.21 11.21 5.79
N LYS A 116 6.39 11.58 6.29
CA LYS A 116 7.62 10.79 6.07
C LYS A 116 7.66 9.50 6.90
N GLN A 117 6.72 9.31 7.80
CA GLN A 117 6.52 8.07 8.54
C GLN A 117 5.55 7.16 7.78
N ALA A 118 5.97 5.92 7.52
CA ALA A 118 5.13 4.88 6.96
C ALA A 118 5.06 3.68 7.93
N PHE A 119 3.87 3.18 8.19
CA PHE A 119 3.64 2.05 9.08
C PHE A 119 3.89 0.74 8.33
N PHE A 120 4.95 0.05 8.72
CA PHE A 120 5.33 -1.22 8.13
C PHE A 120 4.67 -2.37 8.88
N ILE A 121 3.61 -2.90 8.28
CA ILE A 121 2.79 -3.94 8.88
C ILE A 121 3.48 -5.29 8.69
N ARG A 122 4.08 -5.82 9.76
CA ARG A 122 4.83 -7.08 9.72
C ARG A 122 3.90 -8.26 9.45
N ASN A 123 4.42 -9.26 8.71
CA ASN A 123 3.66 -10.46 8.38
C ASN A 123 3.29 -11.26 9.64
N LEU A 124 2.24 -12.08 9.53
CA LEU A 124 1.71 -12.87 10.66
C LEU A 124 2.39 -14.24 10.81
N GLY A 125 3.50 -14.50 10.09
CA GLY A 125 4.17 -15.80 10.07
C GLY A 125 3.52 -16.84 9.15
N PHE A 126 2.42 -16.49 8.50
CA PHE A 126 1.73 -17.32 7.51
C PHE A 126 1.08 -16.45 6.44
N ILE A 127 0.74 -17.05 5.31
CA ILE A 127 -0.03 -16.41 4.25
C ILE A 127 -1.23 -17.27 3.88
N GLN A 128 -2.39 -16.64 3.70
CA GLN A 128 -3.55 -17.27 3.09
C GLN A 128 -3.61 -16.90 1.62
N ASN A 129 -3.51 -17.89 0.74
CA ASN A 129 -3.67 -17.68 -0.70
C ASN A 129 -5.12 -17.35 -1.02
N THR A 130 -5.31 -16.38 -1.90
CA THR A 130 -6.60 -16.01 -2.48
C THR A 130 -6.48 -15.99 -4.00
N GLN A 131 -7.59 -15.84 -4.73
CA GLN A 131 -7.55 -15.72 -6.19
C GLN A 131 -6.66 -14.57 -6.67
N ALA A 132 -6.63 -13.45 -5.93
CA ALA A 132 -5.79 -12.29 -6.22
C ALA A 132 -4.37 -12.40 -5.63
N ARG A 133 -4.07 -13.48 -4.89
CA ARG A 133 -2.83 -13.60 -4.13
C ARG A 133 -2.29 -15.01 -4.22
N ARG A 134 -1.38 -15.23 -5.18
CA ARG A 134 -0.70 -16.51 -5.44
C ARG A 134 0.80 -16.35 -5.20
N ILE A 135 1.18 -16.13 -3.95
CA ILE A 135 2.57 -15.91 -3.56
C ILE A 135 2.92 -16.84 -2.39
N SER A 136 4.07 -17.48 -2.41
CA SER A 136 4.57 -18.29 -1.31
C SER A 136 5.02 -17.42 -0.13
N PHE A 137 5.24 -18.04 1.02
CA PHE A 137 5.74 -17.30 2.20
C PHE A 137 7.15 -16.73 1.95
N ASP A 138 8.04 -17.49 1.29
CA ASP A 138 9.41 -17.02 0.97
C ASP A 138 9.38 -15.85 -0.02
N GLU A 139 8.53 -15.88 -1.02
CA GLU A 139 8.30 -14.76 -1.93
C GLU A 139 7.73 -13.56 -1.19
N THR A 140 6.88 -13.77 -0.19
CA THR A 140 6.36 -12.71 0.68
C THR A 140 7.49 -12.02 1.46
N LEU A 141 8.43 -12.78 2.02
CA LEU A 141 9.60 -12.21 2.71
C LEU A 141 10.53 -11.45 1.76
N ARG A 142 10.70 -11.94 0.53
CA ARG A 142 11.45 -11.21 -0.51
C ARG A 142 10.76 -9.90 -0.86
N PHE A 143 9.45 -9.92 -1.03
CA PHE A 143 8.64 -8.75 -1.34
C PHE A 143 8.69 -7.72 -0.20
N GLU A 144 8.67 -8.18 1.05
CA GLU A 144 8.80 -7.35 2.25
C GLU A 144 10.14 -6.59 2.28
N ARG A 145 11.26 -7.28 2.01
CA ARG A 145 12.58 -6.64 1.93
C ARG A 145 12.66 -5.57 0.85
N ILE A 146 12.14 -5.85 -0.34
CA ILE A 146 12.09 -4.87 -1.43
C ILE A 146 11.29 -3.63 -1.01
N HIS A 147 10.16 -3.81 -0.32
CA HIS A 147 9.38 -2.68 0.21
C HIS A 147 10.21 -1.83 1.17
N GLU A 148 10.88 -2.45 2.12
CA GLU A 148 11.74 -1.72 3.07
C GLU A 148 12.82 -0.90 2.36
N GLU A 149 13.54 -1.51 1.42
CA GLU A 149 14.60 -0.86 0.64
C GLU A 149 14.06 0.33 -0.15
N VAL A 150 12.96 0.13 -0.86
CA VAL A 150 12.35 1.18 -1.69
C VAL A 150 11.83 2.33 -0.83
N TYR A 151 11.09 2.06 0.26
CA TYR A 151 10.61 3.14 1.14
C TYR A 151 11.75 3.97 1.73
N ARG A 152 12.83 3.30 2.21
CA ARG A 152 14.02 3.98 2.74
C ARG A 152 14.72 4.83 1.66
N SER A 153 14.80 4.34 0.43
CA SER A 153 15.40 5.10 -0.69
C SER A 153 14.62 6.36 -1.04
N PHE A 154 13.30 6.38 -0.79
CA PHE A 154 12.45 7.57 -0.92
C PHE A 154 12.42 8.45 0.35
N GLY A 155 13.28 8.17 1.35
CA GLY A 155 13.43 8.96 2.56
C GLY A 155 12.30 8.79 3.57
N PHE A 156 11.60 7.65 3.56
CA PHE A 156 10.61 7.32 4.58
C PHE A 156 11.27 6.66 5.79
N GLU A 157 10.80 7.05 6.97
CA GLU A 157 11.00 6.33 8.22
C GLU A 157 9.95 5.23 8.35
N LEU A 158 10.40 3.98 8.49
CA LEU A 158 9.50 2.85 8.68
C LEU A 158 9.28 2.59 10.16
N ILE A 159 8.02 2.63 10.57
CA ILE A 159 7.59 2.28 11.92
C ILE A 159 7.02 0.85 11.86
N ASP A 160 7.71 -0.08 12.50
CA ASP A 160 7.28 -1.48 12.52
C ASP A 160 6.05 -1.67 13.40
N ILE A 161 5.05 -2.31 12.82
CA ILE A 161 3.83 -2.75 13.52
C ILE A 161 3.87 -4.27 13.59
N GLU A 162 4.23 -4.77 14.76
CA GLU A 162 4.44 -6.19 15.02
C GLU A 162 3.15 -7.02 14.89
N PRO A 163 3.27 -8.35 14.71
CA PRO A 163 2.13 -9.25 14.73
C PRO A 163 1.33 -9.13 16.04
N GLY A 164 0.02 -9.21 15.91
CA GLY A 164 -0.91 -9.09 17.06
C GLY A 164 -2.35 -8.98 16.59
N SER A 165 -3.26 -8.72 17.52
CA SER A 165 -4.65 -8.47 17.17
C SER A 165 -4.81 -7.20 16.33
N VAL A 166 -5.88 -7.13 15.53
CA VAL A 166 -6.18 -5.93 14.72
C VAL A 166 -6.31 -4.69 15.59
N VAL A 167 -6.92 -4.83 16.76
CA VAL A 167 -7.14 -3.73 17.71
C VAL A 167 -5.81 -3.24 18.29
N ASP A 168 -4.93 -4.15 18.73
CA ASP A 168 -3.62 -3.78 19.28
C ASP A 168 -2.74 -3.11 18.25
N ARG A 169 -2.75 -3.61 17.00
CA ARG A 169 -1.97 -3.05 15.89
C ARG A 169 -2.46 -1.66 15.50
N ALA A 170 -3.78 -1.44 15.44
CA ALA A 170 -4.34 -0.11 15.22
C ALA A 170 -3.98 0.84 16.37
N ALA A 171 -4.07 0.39 17.63
CA ALA A 171 -3.68 1.18 18.78
C ALA A 171 -2.18 1.51 18.79
N ALA A 172 -1.31 0.59 18.35
CA ALA A 172 0.12 0.85 18.20
C ALA A 172 0.39 1.95 17.17
N ILE A 173 -0.29 1.95 16.03
CA ILE A 173 -0.21 3.03 15.03
C ILE A 173 -0.61 4.38 15.67
N LEU A 174 -1.75 4.43 16.34
CA LEU A 174 -2.28 5.67 16.89
C LEU A 174 -1.40 6.28 18.01
N LYS A 175 -0.68 5.43 18.76
CA LYS A 175 0.27 5.91 19.80
C LYS A 175 1.48 6.65 19.23
N THR A 176 1.81 6.45 17.97
CA THR A 176 2.96 7.12 17.33
C THR A 176 2.60 8.44 16.68
N LEU A 177 1.30 8.73 16.59
CA LEU A 177 0.83 9.99 16.02
C LEU A 177 1.08 11.15 16.99
N PRO A 178 1.45 12.34 16.47
CA PRO A 178 1.68 13.53 17.30
C PRO A 178 0.38 14.09 17.89
#